data_6121346bdba973233a32618525c589b9
#
_entry.id   6121346bdba973233a32618525c589b9
#
_cell.length_a   1.000
_cell.length_b   1.000
_cell.length_c   1.000
_cell.angle_alpha   90.00
_cell.angle_beta   90.00
_cell.angle_gamma   90.00
#
_symmetry.space_group_name_H-M   'P 1'
#
loop_
_entity.id
_entity.type
_entity.pdbx_description
1 polymer ?
#
loop_
_entity_poly.entity_id
_entity_poly.type
_entity_poly.pdbx_seq_one_letter_code
_entity_poly.pdbx_strand_id
1 'polypeptide(L)'
;MKLAEVFRAEWFDISCEDKDKLWSWLHNFFFPNLQCQNGVNWVAHYDIVPHPKKPYIKGAPMKKEVNNPEIPSGWENLVLTSVNMPSVFFGPNCSLRKLEKQNQHYLSMRTNYRSAVFIEEEMINGPEQHKQPLGMGGAPAMQFGSYNVDEIQDEDELAKWYRAERFPRLPVTRGMIRGRKFLSISGWAKHGVLWEFSEMDKNEYSFEHRFIEADRGENWHGRHVLEYVTHAPGSPHAGIRVWPKFT
;
A
#
# COMPACT_ATOMS: atom_id res chain seq x y z
N MET A 1 1.23 10.14 23.26
CA MET A 1 0.86 8.85 22.59
C MET A 1 0.47 9.20 21.16
N LYS A 2 1.17 8.69 20.14
CA LYS A 2 0.80 8.88 18.75
C LYS A 2 -0.45 8.00 18.49
N LEU A 3 -1.51 8.58 17.96
CA LEU A 3 -2.67 7.80 17.54
C LEU A 3 -2.28 6.92 16.36
N ALA A 4 -2.82 5.69 16.31
CA ALA A 4 -2.67 4.81 15.16
C ALA A 4 -3.24 5.49 13.92
N GLU A 5 -2.50 5.46 12.82
CA GLU A 5 -2.96 6.03 11.58
C GLU A 5 -3.97 5.08 10.90
N VAL A 6 -5.02 5.66 10.33
CA VAL A 6 -6.02 4.93 9.57
C VAL A 6 -5.96 5.41 8.13
N PHE A 7 -5.96 4.50 7.17
CA PHE A 7 -6.08 4.89 5.77
C PHE A 7 -6.94 3.91 4.96
N ARG A 8 -7.56 4.45 3.91
CA ARG A 8 -8.16 3.66 2.84
C ARG A 8 -7.15 3.54 1.71
N ALA A 9 -6.92 2.32 1.29
CA ALA A 9 -6.18 2.00 0.07
C ALA A 9 -7.18 1.65 -1.04
N GLU A 10 -7.03 2.25 -2.21
CA GLU A 10 -7.87 2.06 -3.38
C GLU A 10 -6.99 1.69 -4.57
N TRP A 11 -7.19 0.50 -5.12
CA TRP A 11 -6.51 -0.02 -6.30
C TRP A 11 -7.45 0.01 -7.48
N PHE A 12 -6.97 0.44 -8.64
CA PHE A 12 -7.77 0.48 -9.86
C PHE A 12 -6.90 0.59 -11.10
N ASP A 13 -7.52 0.25 -12.24
CA ASP A 13 -6.96 0.44 -13.56
C ASP A 13 -7.77 1.50 -14.32
N ILE A 14 -7.21 2.02 -15.39
CA ILE A 14 -7.84 3.02 -16.26
C ILE A 14 -7.57 2.63 -17.71
N SER A 15 -8.57 2.78 -18.61
CA SER A 15 -8.33 2.59 -20.03
C SER A 15 -7.27 3.58 -20.54
N CYS A 16 -6.44 3.16 -21.51
CA CYS A 16 -5.40 4.04 -22.06
C CYS A 16 -5.96 5.36 -22.60
N GLU A 17 -7.15 5.34 -23.18
CA GLU A 17 -7.81 6.52 -23.76
C GLU A 17 -8.25 7.54 -22.70
N ASP A 18 -8.57 7.07 -21.51
CA ASP A 18 -9.09 7.90 -20.41
C ASP A 18 -8.02 8.30 -19.39
N LYS A 19 -6.81 7.73 -19.45
CA LYS A 19 -5.79 7.87 -18.39
C LYS A 19 -5.45 9.33 -18.13
N ASP A 20 -5.08 10.08 -19.14
CA ASP A 20 -4.67 11.49 -18.99
C ASP A 20 -5.81 12.36 -18.50
N LYS A 21 -7.02 12.13 -19.02
CA LYS A 21 -8.23 12.86 -18.61
C LYS A 21 -8.57 12.60 -17.15
N LEU A 22 -8.60 11.33 -16.75
CA LEU A 22 -8.93 10.97 -15.37
C LEU A 22 -7.84 11.40 -14.39
N TRP A 23 -6.55 11.23 -14.73
CA TRP A 23 -5.45 11.70 -13.89
C TRP A 23 -5.46 13.21 -13.71
N SER A 24 -5.66 13.97 -14.80
CA SER A 24 -5.77 15.43 -14.72
C SER A 24 -6.91 15.85 -13.79
N TRP A 25 -8.08 15.23 -13.91
CA TRP A 25 -9.22 15.50 -13.04
C TRP A 25 -8.95 15.10 -11.58
N LEU A 26 -8.40 13.89 -11.35
CA LEU A 26 -8.05 13.42 -10.00
C LEU A 26 -7.09 14.39 -9.31
N HIS A 27 -6.02 14.79 -9.99
CA HIS A 27 -4.93 15.58 -9.41
C HIS A 27 -5.30 17.06 -9.22
N ASN A 28 -6.07 17.64 -10.16
CA ASN A 28 -6.36 19.07 -10.12
C ASN A 28 -7.69 19.41 -9.43
N PHE A 29 -8.57 18.42 -9.29
CA PHE A 29 -9.89 18.65 -8.70
C PHE A 29 -10.21 17.71 -7.55
N PHE A 30 -10.22 16.40 -7.79
CA PHE A 30 -10.78 15.44 -6.82
C PHE A 30 -9.92 15.30 -5.56
N PHE A 31 -8.62 15.06 -5.68
CA PHE A 31 -7.73 14.89 -4.53
C PHE A 31 -7.56 16.14 -3.69
N PRO A 32 -7.42 17.37 -4.27
CA PRO A 32 -7.48 18.59 -3.48
C PRO A 32 -8.77 18.74 -2.67
N ASN A 33 -9.94 18.45 -3.26
CA ASN A 33 -11.21 18.49 -2.55
C ASN A 33 -11.32 17.38 -1.50
N LEU A 34 -10.80 16.20 -1.78
CA LEU A 34 -10.77 15.08 -0.83
C LEU A 34 -9.89 15.41 0.38
N GLN A 35 -8.74 16.02 0.15
CA GLN A 35 -7.81 16.42 1.21
C GLN A 35 -8.38 17.52 2.11
N CYS A 36 -9.28 18.36 1.59
CA CYS A 36 -9.98 19.40 2.37
C CYS A 36 -11.14 18.86 3.22
N GLN A 37 -11.50 17.57 3.12
CA GLN A 37 -12.59 17.03 3.91
C GLN A 37 -12.19 16.89 5.39
N ASN A 38 -13.16 17.14 6.28
CA ASN A 38 -12.93 17.00 7.72
C ASN A 38 -12.47 15.59 8.09
N GLY A 39 -11.38 15.51 8.84
CA GLY A 39 -10.81 14.26 9.32
C GLY A 39 -9.85 13.59 8.33
N VAL A 40 -9.67 14.14 7.12
CA VAL A 40 -8.63 13.69 6.19
C VAL A 40 -7.30 14.35 6.56
N ASN A 41 -6.28 13.53 6.74
CA ASN A 41 -4.93 14.00 7.08
C ASN A 41 -4.12 14.27 5.80
N TRP A 42 -4.17 13.32 4.85
CA TRP A 42 -3.46 13.41 3.58
C TRP A 42 -4.03 12.43 2.55
N VAL A 43 -3.76 12.71 1.29
CA VAL A 43 -4.04 11.84 0.17
C VAL A 43 -2.74 11.67 -0.63
N ALA A 44 -2.48 10.46 -1.13
CA ALA A 44 -1.35 10.19 -2.02
C ALA A 44 -1.77 9.24 -3.13
N HIS A 45 -1.36 9.54 -4.37
CA HIS A 45 -1.56 8.69 -5.53
C HIS A 45 -0.22 8.17 -6.03
N TYR A 46 -0.16 6.86 -6.22
CA TYR A 46 1.00 6.14 -6.71
C TYR A 46 0.69 5.51 -8.07
N ASP A 47 1.59 5.75 -9.03
CA ASP A 47 1.67 5.01 -10.28
C ASP A 47 2.40 3.70 -9.99
N ILE A 48 1.74 2.57 -10.22
CA ILE A 48 2.28 1.26 -9.88
C ILE A 48 3.17 0.77 -11.02
N VAL A 49 4.38 0.38 -10.66
CA VAL A 49 5.35 -0.17 -11.61
C VAL A 49 4.98 -1.63 -11.90
N PRO A 50 4.73 -1.98 -13.17
CA PRO A 50 4.48 -3.36 -13.55
C PRO A 50 5.66 -4.24 -13.18
N HIS A 51 5.42 -5.33 -12.47
CA HIS A 51 6.47 -6.30 -12.19
C HIS A 51 6.26 -7.61 -12.96
N PRO A 52 7.34 -8.28 -13.37
CA PRO A 52 7.23 -9.56 -14.05
C PRO A 52 6.61 -10.60 -13.11
N LYS A 53 5.76 -11.49 -13.66
CA LYS A 53 5.24 -12.66 -12.94
C LYS A 53 6.35 -13.69 -12.72
N LYS A 54 7.35 -13.34 -11.94
CA LYS A 54 8.51 -14.19 -11.61
C LYS A 54 8.80 -14.07 -10.12
N PRO A 55 9.37 -15.11 -9.48
CA PRO A 55 9.88 -14.96 -8.13
C PRO A 55 10.89 -13.82 -8.08
N TYR A 56 10.78 -12.93 -7.08
CA TYR A 56 11.76 -11.85 -6.86
C TYR A 56 13.18 -12.39 -6.65
N ILE A 57 13.30 -13.64 -6.21
CA ILE A 57 14.53 -14.32 -5.90
C ILE A 57 14.54 -15.66 -6.62
N LYS A 58 15.64 -15.96 -7.29
CA LYS A 58 15.83 -17.26 -7.94
C LYS A 58 15.70 -18.38 -6.92
N GLY A 59 14.80 -19.34 -7.19
CA GLY A 59 14.53 -20.49 -6.32
C GLY A 59 13.61 -20.21 -5.11
N ALA A 60 13.08 -19.00 -4.97
CA ALA A 60 12.00 -18.75 -4.01
C ALA A 60 10.67 -19.37 -4.50
N PRO A 61 9.79 -19.79 -3.60
CA PRO A 61 8.45 -20.22 -3.99
C PRO A 61 7.68 -19.06 -4.62
N MET A 62 6.79 -19.38 -5.55
CA MET A 62 5.85 -18.39 -6.07
C MET A 62 4.89 -17.98 -4.96
N LYS A 63 4.55 -16.71 -4.91
CA LYS A 63 3.51 -16.23 -4.02
C LYS A 63 2.17 -16.89 -4.37
N LYS A 64 1.44 -17.33 -3.34
CA LYS A 64 0.04 -17.68 -3.51
C LYS A 64 -0.77 -16.40 -3.69
N GLU A 65 -1.54 -16.31 -4.75
CA GLU A 65 -2.53 -15.25 -4.95
C GLU A 65 -3.93 -15.86 -4.89
N VAL A 66 -4.87 -15.10 -4.33
CA VAL A 66 -6.26 -15.52 -4.30
C VAL A 66 -6.80 -15.64 -5.73
N ASN A 67 -7.41 -16.77 -6.04
CA ASN A 67 -8.10 -17.01 -7.30
C ASN A 67 -9.61 -16.84 -7.10
N ASN A 68 -10.05 -15.59 -6.94
CA ASN A 68 -11.46 -15.25 -6.82
C ASN A 68 -11.77 -14.04 -7.72
N PRO A 69 -12.61 -14.22 -8.78
CA PRO A 69 -12.94 -13.15 -9.72
C PRO A 69 -13.71 -11.98 -9.08
N GLU A 70 -14.29 -12.17 -7.89
CA GLU A 70 -14.94 -11.10 -7.13
C GLU A 70 -13.95 -10.14 -6.45
N ILE A 71 -12.64 -10.46 -6.49
CA ILE A 71 -11.59 -9.62 -5.92
C ILE A 71 -10.77 -9.01 -7.07
N PRO A 72 -11.12 -7.79 -7.49
CA PRO A 72 -10.43 -7.13 -8.60
C PRO A 72 -8.95 -6.89 -8.33
N SER A 73 -8.13 -6.92 -9.36
CA SER A 73 -6.67 -6.77 -9.23
C SER A 73 -6.23 -5.34 -8.97
N GLY A 74 -6.67 -4.38 -9.76
CA GLY A 74 -6.22 -2.99 -9.68
C GLY A 74 -4.70 -2.87 -9.78
N TRP A 75 -4.15 -2.91 -11.00
CA TRP A 75 -2.69 -3.04 -11.19
C TRP A 75 -1.93 -1.74 -11.41
N GLU A 76 -2.62 -0.68 -11.88
CA GLU A 76 -1.94 0.51 -12.37
C GLU A 76 -1.84 1.63 -11.34
N ASN A 77 -2.86 1.75 -10.50
CA ASN A 77 -3.00 2.89 -9.61
C ASN A 77 -3.26 2.44 -8.17
N LEU A 78 -2.60 3.10 -7.22
CA LEU A 78 -2.92 2.99 -5.80
C LEU A 78 -3.12 4.38 -5.21
N VAL A 79 -4.28 4.63 -4.63
CA VAL A 79 -4.56 5.85 -3.86
C VAL A 79 -4.63 5.49 -2.39
N LEU A 80 -3.88 6.22 -1.57
CA LEU A 80 -3.95 6.15 -0.12
C LEU A 80 -4.59 7.43 0.41
N THR A 81 -5.67 7.30 1.18
CA THR A 81 -6.34 8.40 1.88
C THR A 81 -6.24 8.17 3.37
N SER A 82 -5.42 8.96 4.06
CA SER A 82 -5.27 8.88 5.52
C SER A 82 -6.28 9.75 6.22
N VAL A 83 -6.79 9.24 7.34
CA VAL A 83 -7.77 9.91 8.19
C VAL A 83 -7.40 9.76 9.67
N ASN A 84 -7.97 10.63 10.49
CA ASN A 84 -7.72 10.62 11.94
C ASN A 84 -8.44 9.50 12.69
N MET A 85 -9.54 8.96 12.11
CA MET A 85 -10.29 7.84 12.71
C MET A 85 -11.14 7.10 11.65
N PRO A 86 -11.42 5.80 11.86
CA PRO A 86 -12.17 5.00 10.88
C PRO A 86 -13.54 5.54 10.50
N SER A 87 -14.24 6.18 11.44
CA SER A 87 -15.59 6.71 11.22
C SER A 87 -15.68 7.77 10.10
N VAL A 88 -14.55 8.36 9.69
CA VAL A 88 -14.49 9.28 8.55
C VAL A 88 -14.89 8.57 7.24
N PHE A 89 -14.60 7.28 7.11
CA PHE A 89 -14.96 6.47 5.92
C PHE A 89 -16.37 5.87 6.01
N PHE A 90 -16.96 5.81 7.21
CA PHE A 90 -18.20 5.08 7.44
C PHE A 90 -19.31 6.00 7.98
N GLY A 91 -20.54 5.51 7.86
CA GLY A 91 -21.71 6.19 8.41
C GLY A 91 -22.51 7.00 7.39
N PRO A 92 -23.75 7.37 7.76
CA PRO A 92 -24.70 7.98 6.83
C PRO A 92 -24.32 9.43 6.45
N ASN A 93 -23.59 10.12 7.32
CA ASN A 93 -23.17 11.52 7.11
C ASN A 93 -21.72 11.67 6.62
N CYS A 94 -21.10 10.60 6.13
CA CYS A 94 -19.75 10.60 5.64
C CYS A 94 -19.61 11.59 4.46
N SER A 95 -18.82 12.65 4.67
CA SER A 95 -18.58 13.69 3.65
C SER A 95 -17.85 13.13 2.43
N LEU A 96 -16.99 12.14 2.62
CA LEU A 96 -16.27 11.46 1.54
C LEU A 96 -17.23 10.74 0.60
N ARG A 97 -18.22 10.04 1.14
CA ARG A 97 -19.26 9.38 0.31
C ARG A 97 -20.11 10.37 -0.47
N LYS A 98 -20.40 11.54 0.12
CA LYS A 98 -21.13 12.59 -0.59
C LYS A 98 -20.30 13.15 -1.75
N LEU A 99 -19.01 13.41 -1.51
CA LEU A 99 -18.07 13.85 -2.53
C LEU A 99 -17.94 12.80 -3.66
N GLU A 100 -17.78 11.53 -3.33
CA GLU A 100 -17.71 10.43 -4.30
C GLU A 100 -18.99 10.31 -5.14
N LYS A 101 -20.14 10.38 -4.49
CA LYS A 101 -21.45 10.32 -5.18
C LYS A 101 -21.63 11.47 -6.17
N GLN A 102 -21.25 12.69 -5.79
CA GLN A 102 -21.30 13.87 -6.67
C GLN A 102 -20.38 13.76 -7.87
N ASN A 103 -19.32 12.94 -7.77
CA ASN A 103 -18.29 12.77 -8.79
C ASN A 103 -18.30 11.38 -9.45
N GLN A 104 -19.41 10.63 -9.30
CA GLN A 104 -19.54 9.25 -9.79
C GLN A 104 -19.22 9.10 -11.28
N HIS A 105 -19.54 10.12 -12.10
CA HIS A 105 -19.26 10.09 -13.54
C HIS A 105 -17.77 9.85 -13.84
N TYR A 106 -16.86 10.55 -13.17
CA TYR A 106 -15.42 10.34 -13.34
C TYR A 106 -14.93 9.09 -12.61
N LEU A 107 -15.43 8.85 -11.40
CA LEU A 107 -14.99 7.70 -10.62
C LEU A 107 -15.40 6.35 -11.26
N SER A 108 -16.46 6.31 -12.10
CA SER A 108 -16.86 5.11 -12.84
C SER A 108 -15.94 4.78 -14.02
N MET A 109 -14.98 5.65 -14.38
CA MET A 109 -13.95 5.34 -15.37
C MET A 109 -12.85 4.41 -14.79
N ARG A 110 -12.82 4.22 -13.48
CA ARG A 110 -11.92 3.25 -12.83
C ARG A 110 -12.44 1.84 -13.06
N THR A 111 -11.59 0.97 -13.54
CA THR A 111 -11.87 -0.46 -13.74
C THR A 111 -11.09 -1.30 -12.73
N ASN A 112 -11.42 -2.56 -12.57
CA ASN A 112 -10.76 -3.48 -11.61
C ASN A 112 -10.62 -2.88 -10.20
N TYR A 113 -11.59 -2.06 -9.80
CA TYR A 113 -11.54 -1.31 -8.56
C TYR A 113 -11.75 -2.20 -7.34
N ARG A 114 -10.85 -2.09 -6.38
CA ARG A 114 -11.01 -2.62 -5.03
C ARG A 114 -10.54 -1.61 -3.99
N SER A 115 -11.06 -1.72 -2.79
CA SER A 115 -10.64 -0.88 -1.67
C SER A 115 -10.58 -1.67 -0.36
N ALA A 116 -9.75 -1.19 0.56
CA ALA A 116 -9.69 -1.69 1.93
C ALA A 116 -9.38 -0.54 2.88
N VAL A 117 -9.91 -0.59 4.09
CA VAL A 117 -9.58 0.36 5.16
C VAL A 117 -8.73 -0.35 6.19
N PHE A 118 -7.60 0.26 6.53
CA PHE A 118 -6.59 -0.30 7.41
C PHE A 118 -6.35 0.61 8.60
N ILE A 119 -6.04 0.00 9.76
CA ILE A 119 -5.56 0.68 10.95
C ILE A 119 -4.14 0.22 11.28
N GLU A 120 -3.25 1.17 11.58
CA GLU A 120 -1.85 0.90 11.91
C GLU A 120 -1.74 0.10 13.20
N GLU A 121 -1.07 -1.04 13.12
CA GLU A 121 -0.75 -1.92 14.24
C GLU A 121 0.63 -1.58 14.79
N GLU A 122 1.62 -1.45 13.90
CA GLU A 122 3.01 -1.24 14.27
C GLU A 122 3.76 -0.42 13.19
N MET A 123 4.72 0.38 13.63
CA MET A 123 5.57 1.19 12.76
C MET A 123 7.02 1.15 13.24
N ILE A 124 7.93 0.93 12.30
CA ILE A 124 9.38 0.96 12.53
C ILE A 124 10.00 1.98 11.57
N ASN A 125 10.86 2.84 12.09
CA ASN A 125 11.59 3.81 11.28
C ASN A 125 12.79 3.16 10.57
N GLY A 126 12.99 3.58 9.31
CA GLY A 126 14.17 3.24 8.52
C GLY A 126 15.30 4.28 8.69
N PRO A 127 16.46 4.06 8.04
CA PRO A 127 17.60 4.97 8.11
C PRO A 127 17.31 6.35 7.49
N GLU A 128 16.33 6.45 6.60
CA GLU A 128 15.93 7.67 5.89
C GLU A 128 14.70 8.35 6.49
N GLN A 129 14.35 8.05 7.75
CA GLN A 129 13.16 8.60 8.41
C GLN A 129 13.09 10.14 8.39
N HIS A 130 14.25 10.80 8.37
CA HIS A 130 14.37 12.27 8.31
C HIS A 130 13.94 12.85 6.96
N LYS A 131 13.87 12.04 5.90
CA LYS A 131 13.42 12.45 4.56
C LYS A 131 11.89 12.41 4.40
N GLN A 132 11.17 12.01 5.43
CA GLN A 132 9.71 12.08 5.35
C GLN A 132 9.28 13.54 5.34
N PRO A 133 8.54 13.99 4.32
CA PRO A 133 8.05 15.36 4.25
C PRO A 133 7.11 15.65 5.41
N LEU A 134 7.39 16.71 6.15
CA LEU A 134 6.49 17.20 7.21
C LEU A 134 5.15 17.63 6.58
N GLY A 135 4.04 17.14 7.12
CA GLY A 135 2.69 17.51 6.68
C GLY A 135 2.24 16.88 5.36
N MET A 136 3.09 16.14 4.67
CA MET A 136 2.73 15.36 3.49
C MET A 136 2.77 13.88 3.86
N GLY A 137 1.61 13.24 3.86
CA GLY A 137 1.55 11.81 4.08
C GLY A 137 2.09 11.05 2.86
N GLY A 138 2.58 9.89 2.99
CA GLY A 138 3.10 9.06 1.92
C GLY A 138 4.51 9.44 1.43
N ALA A 139 5.35 8.45 1.32
CA ALA A 139 6.71 8.56 0.85
C ALA A 139 6.79 8.75 -0.68
N PRO A 140 7.94 9.19 -1.23
CA PRO A 140 8.16 9.26 -2.69
C PRO A 140 7.95 7.96 -3.43
N ALA A 141 8.32 6.85 -2.80
CA ALA A 141 8.14 5.51 -3.35
C ALA A 141 7.67 4.55 -2.26
N MET A 142 6.96 3.52 -2.65
CA MET A 142 6.41 2.56 -1.69
C MET A 142 6.29 1.15 -2.28
N GLN A 143 6.17 0.17 -1.37
CA GLN A 143 5.64 -1.15 -1.69
C GLN A 143 4.53 -1.48 -0.69
N PHE A 144 3.35 -1.82 -1.21
CA PHE A 144 2.19 -2.19 -0.40
C PHE A 144 1.81 -3.65 -0.63
N GLY A 145 1.93 -4.45 0.42
CA GLY A 145 1.46 -5.84 0.46
C GLY A 145 0.11 -5.94 1.16
N SER A 146 -0.80 -6.75 0.62
CA SER A 146 -2.09 -7.07 1.24
C SER A 146 -2.37 -8.57 1.11
N TYR A 147 -2.69 -9.25 2.21
CA TYR A 147 -2.77 -10.70 2.27
C TYR A 147 -3.58 -11.20 3.48
N ASN A 148 -3.92 -12.47 3.45
CA ASN A 148 -4.46 -13.24 4.57
C ASN A 148 -3.50 -14.37 4.93
N VAL A 149 -3.54 -14.83 6.17
CA VAL A 149 -2.99 -16.15 6.52
C VAL A 149 -3.97 -17.23 6.10
N ASP A 150 -3.46 -18.42 5.81
CA ASP A 150 -4.30 -19.54 5.34
C ASP A 150 -5.13 -20.12 6.50
N GLU A 151 -4.51 -20.24 7.69
CA GLU A 151 -5.16 -20.80 8.89
C GLU A 151 -5.00 -19.88 10.09
N ILE A 152 -5.93 -19.93 11.04
CA ILE A 152 -5.95 -19.03 12.20
C ILE A 152 -4.71 -19.18 13.11
N GLN A 153 -4.14 -20.37 13.20
CA GLN A 153 -2.92 -20.61 13.98
C GLN A 153 -1.68 -19.96 13.37
N ASP A 154 -1.70 -19.63 12.07
CA ASP A 154 -0.59 -18.99 11.39
C ASP A 154 -0.48 -17.49 11.75
N GLU A 155 -1.50 -16.93 12.39
CA GLU A 155 -1.47 -15.54 12.87
C GLU A 155 -0.35 -15.27 13.86
N ASP A 156 -0.14 -16.17 14.82
CA ASP A 156 0.91 -16.06 15.80
C ASP A 156 2.30 -16.22 15.17
N GLU A 157 2.44 -17.13 14.22
CA GLU A 157 3.69 -17.34 13.49
C GLU A 157 4.04 -16.12 12.62
N LEU A 158 3.04 -15.54 11.94
CA LEU A 158 3.20 -14.30 11.20
C LEU A 158 3.65 -13.14 12.10
N ALA A 159 3.02 -12.97 13.27
CA ALA A 159 3.38 -11.94 14.22
C ALA A 159 4.80 -12.11 14.78
N LYS A 160 5.19 -13.34 15.11
CA LYS A 160 6.55 -13.69 15.54
C LYS A 160 7.58 -13.36 14.46
N TRP A 161 7.30 -13.76 13.21
CA TRP A 161 8.19 -13.49 12.08
C TRP A 161 8.42 -11.98 11.88
N TYR A 162 7.36 -11.16 11.91
CA TYR A 162 7.53 -9.71 11.80
C TYR A 162 8.44 -9.15 12.89
N ARG A 163 8.21 -9.52 14.16
CA ARG A 163 8.95 -9.00 15.29
C ARG A 163 10.40 -9.50 15.37
N ALA A 164 10.61 -10.80 15.10
CA ALA A 164 11.93 -11.41 15.23
C ALA A 164 12.80 -11.23 13.98
N GLU A 165 12.18 -11.19 12.80
CA GLU A 165 12.90 -11.28 11.54
C GLU A 165 12.77 -10.01 10.68
N ARG A 166 11.55 -9.59 10.36
CA ARG A 166 11.36 -8.51 9.37
C ARG A 166 11.65 -7.12 9.92
N PHE A 167 11.07 -6.77 11.06
CA PHE A 167 11.20 -5.43 11.64
C PHE A 167 12.62 -5.08 12.09
N PRO A 168 13.43 -5.97 12.69
CA PRO A 168 14.81 -5.65 13.04
C PRO A 168 15.71 -5.26 11.86
N ARG A 169 15.31 -5.57 10.62
CA ARG A 169 16.07 -5.24 9.41
C ARG A 169 15.74 -3.88 8.82
N LEU A 170 14.58 -3.32 9.15
CA LEU A 170 14.14 -2.04 8.59
C LEU A 170 15.09 -0.87 8.86
N PRO A 171 15.68 -0.76 10.08
CA PRO A 171 16.63 0.33 10.40
C PRO A 171 17.91 0.32 9.57
N VAL A 172 18.21 -0.79 8.87
CA VAL A 172 19.42 -0.92 8.03
C VAL A 172 19.09 -1.11 6.54
N THR A 173 17.81 -1.12 6.18
CA THR A 173 17.38 -1.27 4.78
C THR A 173 17.59 0.02 4.00
N ARG A 174 18.36 -0.05 2.93
CA ARG A 174 18.74 1.10 2.09
C ARG A 174 17.52 1.87 1.56
N GLY A 175 17.52 3.18 1.77
CA GLY A 175 16.48 4.09 1.26
C GLY A 175 15.15 4.02 2.02
N MET A 176 15.03 3.18 3.05
CA MET A 176 13.77 3.04 3.79
C MET A 176 13.54 4.25 4.70
N ILE A 177 12.36 4.85 4.58
CA ILE A 177 11.87 5.89 5.48
C ILE A 177 11.21 5.24 6.70
N ARG A 178 10.29 4.31 6.47
CA ARG A 178 9.61 3.53 7.52
C ARG A 178 8.90 2.32 6.95
N GLY A 179 8.69 1.33 7.79
CA GLY A 179 7.81 0.20 7.53
C GLY A 179 6.62 0.22 8.47
N ARG A 180 5.44 -0.11 7.96
CA ARG A 180 4.20 -0.10 8.74
C ARG A 180 3.40 -1.35 8.49
N LYS A 181 2.91 -1.97 9.56
CA LYS A 181 1.98 -3.10 9.52
C LYS A 181 0.59 -2.65 9.93
N PHE A 182 -0.40 -3.21 9.29
CA PHE A 182 -1.80 -2.82 9.45
C PHE A 182 -2.71 -4.03 9.56
N LEU A 183 -3.84 -3.82 10.24
CA LEU A 183 -4.99 -4.71 10.19
C LEU A 183 -6.14 -4.02 9.47
N SER A 184 -6.89 -4.75 8.65
CA SER A 184 -8.02 -4.18 7.94
C SER A 184 -9.28 -4.13 8.81
N ILE A 185 -10.02 -3.05 8.65
CA ILE A 185 -11.36 -2.86 9.18
C ILE A 185 -12.40 -3.26 8.13
N SER A 186 -12.04 -3.12 6.86
CA SER A 186 -12.86 -3.56 5.73
C SER A 186 -11.98 -3.92 4.54
N GLY A 187 -12.50 -4.74 3.65
CA GLY A 187 -11.78 -5.27 2.49
C GLY A 187 -11.48 -6.76 2.65
N TRP A 188 -10.96 -7.37 1.60
CA TRP A 188 -10.70 -8.81 1.59
C TRP A 188 -9.49 -9.21 2.44
N ALA A 189 -8.38 -8.46 2.32
CA ALA A 189 -7.15 -8.79 3.04
C ALA A 189 -7.22 -8.35 4.50
N LYS A 190 -6.94 -9.23 5.44
CA LYS A 190 -6.84 -8.91 6.87
C LYS A 190 -5.59 -8.11 7.18
N HIS A 191 -4.47 -8.45 6.55
CA HIS A 191 -3.18 -7.82 6.78
C HIS A 191 -2.79 -6.88 5.65
N GLY A 192 -2.25 -5.73 6.02
CA GLY A 192 -1.60 -4.79 5.14
C GLY A 192 -0.18 -4.50 5.63
N VAL A 193 0.75 -4.32 4.70
CA VAL A 193 2.10 -3.86 5.02
C VAL A 193 2.53 -2.83 4.01
N LEU A 194 3.00 -1.68 4.50
CA LEU A 194 3.47 -0.57 3.67
C LEU A 194 4.93 -0.29 4.01
N TRP A 195 5.77 -0.50 3.01
CA TRP A 195 7.18 -0.14 3.02
C TRP A 195 7.34 1.17 2.28
N GLU A 196 7.83 2.21 2.97
CA GLU A 196 7.98 3.57 2.43
C GLU A 196 9.46 3.89 2.22
N PHE A 197 9.79 4.34 1.01
CA PHE A 197 11.16 4.60 0.58
C PHE A 197 11.33 6.04 0.09
N SER A 198 12.55 6.55 0.20
CA SER A 198 12.92 7.89 -0.28
C SER A 198 12.95 7.99 -1.80
N GLU A 199 13.17 6.87 -2.47
CA GLU A 199 13.27 6.77 -3.93
C GLU A 199 13.07 5.34 -4.41
N MET A 200 12.77 5.21 -5.70
CA MET A 200 12.77 3.95 -6.44
C MET A 200 13.63 4.09 -7.67
N ASP A 201 14.56 3.18 -7.88
CA ASP A 201 15.44 3.20 -9.05
C ASP A 201 14.63 2.87 -10.33
N LYS A 202 15.03 3.43 -11.47
CA LYS A 202 14.29 3.30 -12.74
C LYS A 202 14.06 1.87 -13.21
N ASN A 203 14.93 0.93 -12.78
CA ASN A 203 14.85 -0.48 -13.15
C ASN A 203 14.28 -1.36 -12.03
N GLU A 204 13.89 -0.76 -10.91
CA GLU A 204 13.23 -1.48 -9.82
C GLU A 204 11.74 -1.66 -10.14
N TYR A 205 11.23 -2.81 -9.84
CA TYR A 205 9.80 -3.14 -9.82
C TYR A 205 9.37 -3.69 -8.46
N SER A 206 10.31 -3.79 -7.51
CA SER A 206 10.12 -4.31 -6.16
C SER A 206 11.30 -3.88 -5.29
N PHE A 207 11.07 -3.75 -4.00
CA PHE A 207 12.11 -3.44 -3.02
C PHE A 207 12.68 -4.67 -2.31
N GLU A 208 12.30 -5.88 -2.73
CA GLU A 208 12.74 -7.12 -2.06
C GLU A 208 14.26 -7.29 -2.03
N HIS A 209 14.97 -6.88 -3.08
CA HIS A 209 16.42 -6.95 -3.12
C HIS A 209 17.09 -6.08 -2.03
N ARG A 210 16.49 -4.93 -1.65
CA ARG A 210 17.01 -4.08 -0.56
C ARG A 210 16.90 -4.76 0.80
N PHE A 211 15.90 -5.60 1.01
CA PHE A 211 15.77 -6.42 2.21
C PHE A 211 16.81 -7.56 2.22
N ILE A 212 17.11 -8.12 1.05
CA ILE A 212 18.15 -9.16 0.92
C ILE A 212 19.54 -8.57 1.19
N GLU A 213 19.82 -7.37 0.69
CA GLU A 213 21.05 -6.64 0.98
C GLU A 213 21.18 -6.39 2.50
N ALA A 214 20.10 -5.98 3.16
CA ALA A 214 20.06 -5.77 4.61
C ALA A 214 20.33 -7.07 5.40
N ASP A 215 19.96 -8.23 4.84
CA ASP A 215 20.24 -9.56 5.41
C ASP A 215 21.65 -10.07 5.08
N ARG A 216 22.52 -9.27 4.45
CA ARG A 216 23.86 -9.67 4.00
C ARG A 216 23.86 -10.88 3.04
N GLY A 217 22.74 -11.15 2.38
CA GLY A 217 22.58 -12.27 1.46
C GLY A 217 22.47 -13.65 2.11
N GLU A 218 22.51 -13.75 3.43
CA GLU A 218 22.69 -15.04 4.11
C GLU A 218 21.40 -15.85 4.22
N ASN A 219 20.25 -15.22 4.40
CA ASN A 219 18.97 -15.94 4.43
C ASN A 219 17.81 -14.97 4.15
N TRP A 220 17.09 -15.19 3.09
CA TRP A 220 15.82 -14.51 2.91
C TRP A 220 14.74 -15.22 3.75
N HIS A 221 14.56 -14.74 4.96
CA HIS A 221 13.66 -15.32 5.96
C HIS A 221 12.16 -15.22 5.62
N GLY A 222 11.80 -14.55 4.52
CA GLY A 222 10.43 -14.50 4.05
C GLY A 222 9.91 -15.76 3.35
N ARG A 223 10.78 -16.76 3.09
CA ARG A 223 10.37 -17.95 2.34
C ARG A 223 9.26 -18.73 3.00
N HIS A 224 9.38 -19.02 4.28
CA HIS A 224 8.40 -19.80 5.02
C HIS A 224 7.05 -19.06 5.15
N VAL A 225 7.06 -17.73 5.22
CA VAL A 225 5.82 -16.93 5.27
C VAL A 225 5.00 -17.13 3.99
N LEU A 226 5.66 -17.27 2.82
CA LEU A 226 4.97 -17.52 1.56
C LEU A 226 4.24 -18.87 1.50
N GLU A 227 4.54 -19.78 2.41
CA GLU A 227 3.91 -21.10 2.47
C GLU A 227 2.51 -21.05 3.09
N TYR A 228 2.24 -20.07 3.97
CA TYR A 228 0.99 -19.96 4.70
C TYR A 228 0.26 -18.62 4.54
N VAL A 229 0.69 -17.77 3.59
CA VAL A 229 -0.03 -16.54 3.27
C VAL A 229 -0.56 -16.57 1.84
N THR A 230 -1.79 -16.08 1.67
CA THR A 230 -2.43 -15.87 0.37
C THR A 230 -2.58 -14.38 0.13
N HIS A 231 -1.98 -13.88 -0.96
CA HIS A 231 -1.96 -12.47 -1.31
C HIS A 231 -3.23 -12.06 -2.08
N ALA A 232 -3.63 -10.81 -1.93
CA ALA A 232 -4.58 -10.21 -2.86
C ALA A 232 -4.00 -10.16 -4.28
N PRO A 233 -4.84 -10.13 -5.32
CA PRO A 233 -4.34 -10.10 -6.69
C PRO A 233 -3.35 -8.96 -6.92
N GLY A 234 -2.21 -9.26 -7.50
CA GLY A 234 -1.14 -8.29 -7.79
C GLY A 234 -0.29 -7.83 -6.60
N SER A 235 -0.63 -8.23 -5.41
CA SER A 235 0.12 -7.85 -4.20
C SER A 235 1.48 -8.57 -4.10
N PRO A 236 2.55 -7.89 -3.61
CA PRO A 236 2.63 -6.48 -3.28
C PRO A 236 2.79 -5.59 -4.51
N HIS A 237 2.26 -4.37 -4.43
CA HIS A 237 2.38 -3.34 -5.44
C HIS A 237 3.51 -2.39 -5.07
N ALA A 238 4.47 -2.18 -5.96
CA ALA A 238 5.50 -1.16 -5.83
C ALA A 238 5.19 0.02 -6.75
N GLY A 239 5.37 1.24 -6.28
CA GLY A 239 5.01 2.41 -7.06
C GLY A 239 5.70 3.69 -6.63
N ILE A 240 5.62 4.68 -7.52
CA ILE A 240 6.15 6.01 -7.34
C ILE A 240 5.00 6.98 -7.14
N ARG A 241 5.13 7.88 -6.17
CA ARG A 241 4.11 8.89 -5.91
C ARG A 241 4.06 9.90 -7.05
N VAL A 242 2.88 10.02 -7.65
CA VAL A 242 2.60 10.97 -8.75
C VAL A 242 1.76 12.16 -8.28
N TRP A 243 1.11 12.07 -7.12
CA TRP A 243 0.40 13.18 -6.49
C TRP A 243 0.39 13.03 -4.95
N PRO A 244 0.54 14.14 -4.17
CA PRO A 244 1.09 15.40 -4.63
C PRO A 244 2.52 15.25 -5.13
N LYS A 245 2.91 16.06 -6.10
CA LYS A 245 4.29 16.05 -6.60
C LYS A 245 5.26 16.49 -5.50
N PHE A 246 6.45 15.92 -5.48
CA PHE A 246 7.54 16.48 -4.70
C PHE A 246 7.97 17.80 -5.33
N THR A 247 8.02 18.84 -4.53
CA THR A 247 8.67 20.11 -4.86
C THR A 247 10.09 20.11 -4.32
#